data_bf3f0af0eee46e2fa9efa38ee087aa50
#
_entry.id   bf3f0af0eee46e2fa9efa38ee087aa50
#
_cell.length_a   1.000
_cell.length_b   1.000
_cell.length_c   1.000
_cell.angle_alpha   90.00
_cell.angle_beta   90.00
_cell.angle_gamma   90.00
#
_symmetry.space_group_name_H-M   'P 1'
#
loop_
_entity.id
_entity.type
_entity.pdbx_description
1 polymer ?
#
loop_
_entity_poly.entity_id
_entity_poly.type
_entity_poly.pdbx_seq_one_letter_code
_entity_poly.pdbx_strand_id
1 'polypeptide(L)'
;MTIVEKIRTGKTYLGIELGSTRIKTCLIDDEMKPIASGAHEWKNRFENGYWTYSLDDIHNGIRSCYASLLADVKEKYGVCPETYGAMGVSAMMHGIMAFDENGTLLTPFRTWRNTTSEKAAAELTELLDFNIPQRWSCAHFYQSVLDKEEYVPRTKKVTTLAGYIHFMLSGENAVGIGEASGIFPVDMTGYDKNKLKKYADKIASHGYDNDIYSLFPAVKSAGEKGAYLTEEGARFLDPTGSLKAGVPLCPPEGDAGTGMVATNSVRAGTGNISAGTSVFSMLVLSEPLAAVHREIDMVTTPDGYPVAMVHCNSCCTELDAWVNMFGEFGALMGCDIDKSELYEKLYRNAMNAAPDCGGAVAYGFMSGEPAANVEKGYPAYFRSPEHAPTLGEFFRAQLYSSVGALKMGMDILFDTEKVSAQLFTCHGGLFKVKNAAAQIIADALDTPAAVMTTAGEGGAWGIALLAAYMMTGNGKKLADWLDSTVFGDMEKTVSYPEEKGREGYEKYIAAFRKGLAMYGKE
;
A
#
# COMPACT_ATOMS: atom_id res chain seq x y z
N MET A 1 -10.76 33.41 -2.16
CA MET A 1 -12.04 32.77 -2.60
C MET A 1 -12.59 31.97 -1.44
N THR A 2 -13.90 31.95 -1.24
CA THR A 2 -14.54 31.04 -0.29
C THR A 2 -14.51 29.60 -0.80
N ILE A 3 -14.68 28.62 0.07
CA ILE A 3 -14.75 27.21 -0.34
C ILE A 3 -15.87 26.97 -1.35
N VAL A 4 -17.02 27.63 -1.16
CA VAL A 4 -18.16 27.57 -2.10
C VAL A 4 -17.78 28.07 -3.50
N GLU A 5 -17.04 29.17 -3.59
CA GLU A 5 -16.56 29.70 -4.88
C GLU A 5 -15.51 28.75 -5.51
N LYS A 6 -14.60 28.17 -4.70
CA LYS A 6 -13.62 27.17 -5.18
C LYS A 6 -14.34 25.95 -5.80
N ILE A 7 -15.37 25.43 -5.12
CA ILE A 7 -16.18 24.30 -5.61
C ILE A 7 -16.89 24.66 -6.93
N ARG A 8 -17.59 25.79 -6.99
CA ARG A 8 -18.35 26.21 -8.18
C ARG A 8 -17.47 26.48 -9.40
N THR A 9 -16.23 26.91 -9.19
CA THR A 9 -15.30 27.27 -10.27
C THR A 9 -14.33 26.14 -10.62
N GLY A 10 -14.47 24.93 -10.01
CA GLY A 10 -13.61 23.79 -10.24
C GLY A 10 -12.17 23.98 -9.71
N LYS A 11 -11.95 24.86 -8.72
CA LYS A 11 -10.65 25.02 -8.05
C LYS A 11 -10.52 24.04 -6.89
N THR A 12 -10.84 22.80 -7.18
CA THR A 12 -10.76 21.66 -6.26
C THR A 12 -10.22 20.45 -7.00
N TYR A 13 -9.65 19.50 -6.28
CA TYR A 13 -9.10 18.27 -6.87
C TYR A 13 -9.73 17.06 -6.20
N LEU A 14 -10.11 16.07 -7.01
CA LEU A 14 -10.82 14.88 -6.55
C LEU A 14 -9.90 13.65 -6.63
N GLY A 15 -9.73 12.96 -5.51
CA GLY A 15 -9.13 11.63 -5.46
C GLY A 15 -10.18 10.55 -5.20
N ILE A 16 -10.08 9.44 -5.90
CA ILE A 16 -10.91 8.24 -5.74
C ILE A 16 -9.97 7.07 -5.48
N GLU A 17 -10.15 6.35 -4.36
CA GLU A 17 -9.37 5.16 -3.99
C GLU A 17 -10.26 3.94 -3.84
N LEU A 18 -9.96 2.86 -4.55
CA LEU A 18 -10.62 1.57 -4.42
C LEU A 18 -9.75 0.63 -3.57
N GLY A 19 -9.82 0.77 -2.25
CA GLY A 19 -9.10 -0.09 -1.29
C GLY A 19 -9.82 -1.44 -1.09
N SER A 20 -9.16 -2.40 -0.45
CA SER A 20 -9.65 -3.79 -0.31
C SER A 20 -10.95 -3.95 0.49
N THR A 21 -11.28 -3.03 1.38
CA THR A 21 -12.50 -3.12 2.23
C THR A 21 -13.42 -1.92 2.06
N ARG A 22 -12.93 -0.86 1.45
CA ARG A 22 -13.63 0.41 1.33
C ARG A 22 -13.17 1.17 0.10
N ILE A 23 -14.12 1.73 -0.65
CA ILE A 23 -13.88 2.75 -1.63
C ILE A 23 -13.99 4.10 -0.92
N LYS A 24 -13.08 5.01 -1.18
CA LYS A 24 -13.03 6.34 -0.58
C LYS A 24 -12.89 7.41 -1.65
N THR A 25 -13.44 8.58 -1.38
CA THR A 25 -13.16 9.79 -2.14
C THR A 25 -12.68 10.89 -1.19
N CYS A 26 -11.75 11.70 -1.68
CA CYS A 26 -11.26 12.88 -0.98
C CYS A 26 -11.30 14.07 -1.93
N LEU A 27 -12.03 15.11 -1.56
CA LEU A 27 -12.04 16.39 -2.27
C LEU A 27 -11.14 17.37 -1.51
N ILE A 28 -10.14 17.90 -2.20
CA ILE A 28 -9.24 18.91 -1.65
C ILE A 28 -9.43 20.25 -2.36
N ASP A 29 -9.13 21.33 -1.65
CA ASP A 29 -9.12 22.68 -2.20
C ASP A 29 -7.76 23.02 -2.85
N ASP A 30 -7.60 24.25 -3.33
CA ASP A 30 -6.36 24.75 -3.93
C ASP A 30 -5.23 25.02 -2.90
N GLU A 31 -5.51 24.85 -1.59
CA GLU A 31 -4.51 24.81 -0.52
C GLU A 31 -4.14 23.37 -0.10
N MET A 32 -4.55 22.37 -0.88
CA MET A 32 -4.31 20.93 -0.68
C MET A 32 -4.98 20.35 0.58
N LYS A 33 -5.93 21.08 1.18
CA LYS A 33 -6.64 20.66 2.39
C LYS A 33 -7.88 19.84 2.04
N PRO A 34 -8.11 18.69 2.69
CA PRO A 34 -9.37 17.96 2.58
C PRO A 34 -10.54 18.83 3.02
N ILE A 35 -11.57 18.96 2.17
CA ILE A 35 -12.79 19.73 2.44
C ILE A 35 -14.02 18.84 2.52
N ALA A 36 -14.05 17.73 1.79
CA ALA A 36 -15.13 16.77 1.84
C ALA A 36 -14.64 15.37 1.50
N SER A 37 -15.40 14.36 1.91
CA SER A 37 -15.08 12.95 1.65
C SER A 37 -16.34 12.13 1.41
N GLY A 38 -16.16 10.97 0.76
CA GLY A 38 -17.20 9.96 0.62
C GLY A 38 -16.62 8.58 0.86
N ALA A 39 -17.46 7.61 1.22
CA ALA A 39 -17.05 6.24 1.42
C ALA A 39 -18.13 5.25 1.02
N HIS A 40 -17.69 4.07 0.61
CA HIS A 40 -18.54 2.91 0.36
C HIS A 40 -17.81 1.66 0.86
N GLU A 41 -18.45 0.87 1.70
CA GLU A 41 -17.89 -0.41 2.17
C GLU A 41 -18.27 -1.52 1.20
N TRP A 42 -17.29 -2.34 0.85
CA TRP A 42 -17.48 -3.51 0.01
C TRP A 42 -16.66 -4.71 0.50
N LYS A 43 -16.90 -5.88 -0.05
CA LYS A 43 -16.27 -7.12 0.41
C LYS A 43 -15.67 -7.89 -0.74
N ASN A 44 -14.44 -8.34 -0.54
CA ASN A 44 -13.79 -9.32 -1.38
C ASN A 44 -14.51 -10.66 -1.28
N ARG A 45 -14.72 -11.34 -2.41
CA ARG A 45 -15.39 -12.66 -2.49
C ARG A 45 -14.39 -13.72 -2.94
N PHE A 46 -14.59 -14.92 -2.50
CA PHE A 46 -13.86 -16.08 -3.00
C PHE A 46 -14.79 -16.89 -3.89
N GLU A 47 -14.60 -16.81 -5.21
CA GLU A 47 -15.47 -17.43 -6.20
C GLU A 47 -14.61 -18.17 -7.24
N ASN A 48 -15.01 -19.40 -7.58
CA ASN A 48 -14.32 -20.24 -8.56
C ASN A 48 -12.79 -20.39 -8.31
N GLY A 49 -12.38 -20.42 -7.05
CA GLY A 49 -10.98 -20.57 -6.66
C GLY A 49 -10.19 -19.26 -6.62
N TYR A 50 -10.83 -18.11 -6.83
CA TYR A 50 -10.16 -16.81 -6.85
C TYR A 50 -10.80 -15.79 -5.91
N TRP A 51 -9.97 -14.98 -5.26
CA TRP A 51 -10.40 -13.76 -4.59
C TRP A 51 -10.70 -12.68 -5.63
N THR A 52 -11.92 -12.19 -5.64
CA THR A 52 -12.45 -11.30 -6.69
C THR A 52 -13.42 -10.25 -6.17
N TYR A 53 -13.73 -9.27 -7.01
CA TYR A 53 -14.89 -8.38 -6.96
C TYR A 53 -15.59 -8.44 -8.31
N SER A 54 -16.92 -8.47 -8.33
CA SER A 54 -17.66 -8.41 -9.59
C SER A 54 -17.58 -7.01 -10.21
N LEU A 55 -17.76 -6.90 -11.54
CA LEU A 55 -17.86 -5.59 -12.19
C LEU A 55 -19.01 -4.76 -11.62
N ASP A 56 -20.14 -5.40 -11.28
CA ASP A 56 -21.26 -4.71 -10.67
C ASP A 56 -20.91 -4.13 -9.29
N ASP A 57 -20.18 -4.87 -8.44
CA ASP A 57 -19.69 -4.35 -7.17
C ASP A 57 -18.76 -3.15 -7.37
N ILE A 58 -17.85 -3.23 -8.35
CA ILE A 58 -16.93 -2.16 -8.70
C ILE A 58 -17.70 -0.92 -9.17
N HIS A 59 -18.60 -1.06 -10.15
CA HIS A 59 -19.36 0.04 -10.72
C HIS A 59 -20.32 0.69 -9.72
N ASN A 60 -21.07 -0.13 -8.97
CA ASN A 60 -22.00 0.37 -7.97
C ASN A 60 -21.27 1.00 -6.79
N GLY A 61 -20.16 0.40 -6.38
CA GLY A 61 -19.33 0.89 -5.28
C GLY A 61 -18.76 2.27 -5.55
N ILE A 62 -18.16 2.50 -6.74
CA ILE A 62 -17.60 3.81 -7.08
C ILE A 62 -18.68 4.89 -7.20
N ARG A 63 -19.83 4.56 -7.81
CA ARG A 63 -20.98 5.48 -7.90
C ARG A 63 -21.54 5.84 -6.53
N SER A 64 -21.72 4.86 -5.67
CA SER A 64 -22.19 5.05 -4.30
C SER A 64 -21.23 5.92 -3.49
N CYS A 65 -19.92 5.67 -3.62
CA CYS A 65 -18.88 6.47 -2.96
C CYS A 65 -18.89 7.93 -3.46
N TYR A 66 -19.03 8.15 -4.77
CA TYR A 66 -19.13 9.49 -5.34
C TYR A 66 -20.41 10.21 -4.90
N ALA A 67 -21.56 9.52 -4.87
CA ALA A 67 -22.81 10.09 -4.34
C ALA A 67 -22.69 10.46 -2.85
N SER A 68 -21.97 9.66 -2.06
CA SER A 68 -21.68 9.98 -0.66
C SER A 68 -20.85 11.26 -0.53
N LEU A 69 -19.85 11.46 -1.40
CA LEU A 69 -19.08 12.71 -1.46
C LEU A 69 -19.97 13.90 -1.79
N LEU A 70 -20.83 13.79 -2.81
CA LEU A 70 -21.74 14.88 -3.18
C LEU A 70 -22.69 15.26 -2.02
N ALA A 71 -23.16 14.27 -1.26
CA ALA A 71 -23.97 14.50 -0.08
C ALA A 71 -23.19 15.26 1.02
N ASP A 72 -21.96 14.90 1.30
CA ASP A 72 -21.08 15.56 2.28
C ASP A 72 -20.77 17.01 1.86
N VAL A 73 -20.46 17.24 0.57
CA VAL A 73 -20.26 18.60 0.03
C VAL A 73 -21.52 19.44 0.16
N LYS A 74 -22.68 18.87 -0.16
CA LYS A 74 -23.96 19.58 -0.09
C LYS A 74 -24.34 19.91 1.35
N GLU A 75 -24.10 19.00 2.28
CA GLU A 75 -24.35 19.22 3.72
C GLU A 75 -23.45 20.34 4.28
N LYS A 76 -22.16 20.31 3.97
CA LYS A 76 -21.17 21.26 4.50
C LYS A 76 -21.26 22.65 3.86
N TYR A 77 -21.54 22.72 2.55
CA TYR A 77 -21.36 23.95 1.77
C TYR A 77 -22.61 24.40 1.01
N GLY A 78 -23.69 23.60 0.98
CA GLY A 78 -24.94 23.94 0.28
C GLY A 78 -24.85 23.95 -1.24
N VAL A 79 -23.78 23.39 -1.81
CA VAL A 79 -23.53 23.32 -3.28
C VAL A 79 -23.10 21.90 -3.68
N CYS A 80 -23.20 21.59 -4.98
CA CYS A 80 -22.61 20.37 -5.53
C CYS A 80 -21.58 20.77 -6.59
N PRO A 81 -20.42 20.09 -6.67
CA PRO A 81 -19.46 20.31 -7.75
C PRO A 81 -20.00 19.75 -9.07
N GLU A 82 -19.87 20.52 -10.15
CA GLU A 82 -20.18 20.09 -11.52
C GLU A 82 -18.90 19.83 -12.33
N THR A 83 -17.75 20.28 -11.82
CA THR A 83 -16.42 20.14 -12.43
C THR A 83 -15.35 20.22 -11.37
N TYR A 84 -14.14 19.78 -11.71
CA TYR A 84 -12.95 19.80 -10.87
C TYR A 84 -11.76 20.38 -11.65
N GLY A 85 -10.75 20.91 -10.96
CA GLY A 85 -9.48 21.32 -11.58
C GLY A 85 -8.72 20.13 -12.17
N ALA A 86 -8.72 19.02 -11.46
CA ALA A 86 -8.33 17.70 -11.94
C ALA A 86 -8.87 16.61 -11.00
N MET A 87 -8.80 15.36 -11.47
CA MET A 87 -9.13 14.20 -10.64
C MET A 87 -8.18 13.03 -10.92
N GLY A 88 -8.13 12.09 -9.99
CA GLY A 88 -7.30 10.91 -10.09
C GLY A 88 -7.96 9.67 -9.48
N VAL A 89 -7.50 8.51 -9.92
CA VAL A 89 -7.93 7.19 -9.45
C VAL A 89 -6.75 6.45 -8.85
N SER A 90 -6.94 5.92 -7.67
CA SER A 90 -6.07 4.95 -7.00
C SER A 90 -6.84 3.67 -6.74
N ALA A 91 -6.18 2.53 -6.76
CA ALA A 91 -6.79 1.28 -6.35
C ALA A 91 -5.78 0.36 -5.67
N MET A 92 -6.30 -0.71 -5.03
CA MET A 92 -5.45 -1.80 -4.57
C MET A 92 -4.56 -2.26 -5.72
N MET A 93 -3.27 -2.26 -5.47
CA MET A 93 -2.24 -2.56 -6.46
C MET A 93 -2.26 -4.03 -6.86
N HIS A 94 -1.66 -4.37 -8.01
CA HIS A 94 -1.51 -5.72 -8.52
C HIS A 94 -2.80 -6.40 -8.99
N GLY A 95 -2.72 -7.73 -9.18
CA GLY A 95 -3.81 -8.53 -9.73
C GLY A 95 -3.94 -8.40 -11.25
N ILE A 96 -5.03 -8.91 -11.83
CA ILE A 96 -5.21 -8.93 -13.28
C ILE A 96 -6.67 -8.78 -13.67
N MET A 97 -6.92 -7.92 -14.64
CA MET A 97 -8.15 -7.85 -15.42
C MET A 97 -7.77 -8.04 -16.90
N ALA A 98 -8.30 -9.07 -17.54
CA ALA A 98 -8.00 -9.41 -18.93
C ALA A 98 -9.21 -9.17 -19.84
N PHE A 99 -9.00 -8.48 -20.94
CA PHE A 99 -10.06 -8.05 -21.87
C PHE A 99 -9.77 -8.50 -23.31
N ASP A 100 -10.85 -8.73 -24.07
CA ASP A 100 -10.78 -8.91 -25.51
C ASP A 100 -10.69 -7.56 -26.26
N GLU A 101 -10.71 -7.62 -27.58
CA GLU A 101 -10.67 -6.42 -28.46
C GLU A 101 -11.89 -5.49 -28.29
N ASN A 102 -13.02 -6.02 -27.83
CA ASN A 102 -14.27 -5.28 -27.62
C ASN A 102 -14.37 -4.70 -26.20
N GLY A 103 -13.38 -4.92 -25.34
CA GLY A 103 -13.41 -4.51 -23.94
C GLY A 103 -14.25 -5.40 -23.03
N THR A 104 -14.56 -6.64 -23.46
CA THR A 104 -15.25 -7.63 -22.63
C THR A 104 -14.27 -8.26 -21.64
N LEU A 105 -14.59 -8.24 -20.34
CA LEU A 105 -13.81 -8.95 -19.31
C LEU A 105 -13.89 -10.46 -19.55
N LEU A 106 -12.75 -11.11 -19.73
CA LEU A 106 -12.64 -12.50 -20.16
C LEU A 106 -12.54 -13.51 -19.00
N THR A 107 -12.13 -13.05 -17.85
CA THR A 107 -11.98 -13.85 -16.62
C THR A 107 -12.36 -12.98 -15.42
N PRO A 108 -12.82 -13.53 -14.29
CA PRO A 108 -13.02 -12.75 -13.08
C PRO A 108 -11.77 -11.95 -12.70
N PHE A 109 -11.95 -10.74 -12.19
CA PHE A 109 -10.84 -9.95 -11.64
C PHE A 109 -10.11 -10.77 -10.57
N ARG A 110 -8.83 -11.06 -10.76
CA ARG A 110 -7.97 -11.74 -9.76
C ARG A 110 -7.23 -10.68 -8.97
N THR A 111 -7.57 -10.53 -7.70
CA THR A 111 -6.98 -9.53 -6.82
C THR A 111 -5.57 -9.92 -6.36
N TRP A 112 -4.87 -8.99 -5.71
CA TRP A 112 -3.55 -9.20 -5.09
C TRP A 112 -3.50 -10.36 -4.07
N ARG A 113 -4.65 -10.78 -3.54
CA ARG A 113 -4.75 -11.88 -2.55
C ARG A 113 -4.57 -13.27 -3.14
N ASN A 114 -4.61 -13.39 -4.47
CA ASN A 114 -4.46 -14.68 -5.12
C ASN A 114 -3.00 -15.12 -5.15
N THR A 115 -2.74 -16.32 -4.67
CA THR A 115 -1.43 -16.99 -4.65
C THR A 115 -1.41 -18.19 -5.60
N THR A 116 -2.05 -18.08 -6.77
CA THR A 116 -2.25 -19.16 -7.74
C THR A 116 -1.23 -19.16 -8.87
N SER A 117 -0.22 -18.28 -8.83
CA SER A 117 0.79 -18.10 -9.89
C SER A 117 2.22 -18.38 -9.42
N GLU A 118 2.40 -19.30 -8.49
CA GLU A 118 3.69 -19.62 -7.89
C GLU A 118 4.71 -20.09 -8.93
N LYS A 119 4.31 -21.03 -9.82
CA LYS A 119 5.19 -21.55 -10.88
C LYS A 119 5.62 -20.44 -11.83
N ALA A 120 4.67 -19.63 -12.30
CA ALA A 120 4.96 -18.51 -13.20
C ALA A 120 5.88 -17.47 -12.55
N ALA A 121 5.62 -17.13 -11.29
CA ALA A 121 6.44 -16.19 -10.53
C ALA A 121 7.88 -16.68 -10.38
N ALA A 122 8.08 -17.96 -10.04
CA ALA A 122 9.41 -18.57 -9.91
C ALA A 122 10.18 -18.56 -11.23
N GLU A 123 9.54 -19.00 -12.34
CA GLU A 123 10.17 -19.03 -13.68
C GLU A 123 10.50 -17.61 -14.17
N LEU A 124 9.61 -16.62 -13.93
CA LEU A 124 9.85 -15.24 -14.34
C LEU A 124 10.93 -14.57 -13.50
N THR A 125 11.01 -14.86 -12.21
CA THR A 125 12.09 -14.34 -11.34
C THR A 125 13.46 -14.77 -11.86
N GLU A 126 13.62 -16.04 -12.21
CA GLU A 126 14.87 -16.55 -12.80
C GLU A 126 15.15 -15.96 -14.19
N LEU A 127 14.14 -15.94 -15.09
CA LEU A 127 14.29 -15.44 -16.46
C LEU A 127 14.66 -13.98 -16.53
N LEU A 128 14.04 -13.16 -15.68
CA LEU A 128 14.15 -11.70 -15.73
C LEU A 128 15.26 -11.15 -14.82
N ASP A 129 15.85 -12.02 -13.97
CA ASP A 129 16.79 -11.59 -12.92
C ASP A 129 16.19 -10.42 -12.10
N PHE A 130 14.96 -10.64 -11.60
CA PHE A 130 14.16 -9.66 -10.89
C PHE A 130 13.08 -10.37 -10.06
N ASN A 131 12.89 -10.02 -8.80
CA ASN A 131 11.85 -10.65 -7.99
C ASN A 131 10.45 -10.36 -8.55
N ILE A 132 9.75 -11.41 -8.98
CA ILE A 132 8.37 -11.33 -9.49
C ILE A 132 7.43 -12.00 -8.50
N PRO A 133 6.72 -11.24 -7.67
CA PRO A 133 5.73 -11.78 -6.75
C PRO A 133 4.55 -12.42 -7.49
N GLN A 134 3.93 -13.44 -6.87
CA GLN A 134 2.76 -14.14 -7.44
C GLN A 134 1.59 -13.20 -7.77
N ARG A 135 1.42 -12.13 -7.02
CA ARG A 135 0.33 -11.17 -7.17
C ARG A 135 0.44 -10.22 -8.37
N TRP A 136 1.59 -10.18 -9.06
CA TRP A 136 1.81 -9.29 -10.20
C TRP A 136 1.04 -9.74 -11.44
N SER A 137 0.58 -8.77 -12.25
CA SER A 137 -0.22 -9.06 -13.45
C SER A 137 0.50 -9.96 -14.45
N CYS A 138 1.82 -9.77 -14.65
CA CYS A 138 2.63 -10.61 -15.55
C CYS A 138 2.71 -12.05 -15.05
N ALA A 139 2.81 -12.29 -13.74
CA ALA A 139 2.83 -13.64 -13.17
C ALA A 139 1.47 -14.33 -13.34
N HIS A 140 0.37 -13.63 -13.04
CA HIS A 140 -0.98 -14.14 -13.26
C HIS A 140 -1.24 -14.49 -14.73
N PHE A 141 -0.86 -13.60 -15.66
CA PHE A 141 -1.09 -13.86 -17.07
C PHE A 141 -0.24 -15.04 -17.58
N TYR A 142 1.04 -15.08 -17.20
CA TYR A 142 1.90 -16.21 -17.60
C TYR A 142 1.43 -17.53 -16.98
N GLN A 143 0.93 -17.54 -15.75
CA GLN A 143 0.33 -18.74 -15.16
C GLN A 143 -0.87 -19.23 -15.99
N SER A 144 -1.74 -18.32 -16.41
CA SER A 144 -2.88 -18.67 -17.27
C SER A 144 -2.46 -19.24 -18.62
N VAL A 145 -1.34 -18.77 -19.17
CA VAL A 145 -0.72 -19.34 -20.39
C VAL A 145 -0.21 -20.77 -20.12
N LEU A 146 0.48 -21.00 -19.01
CA LEU A 146 0.96 -22.33 -18.60
C LEU A 146 -0.19 -23.32 -18.39
N ASP A 147 -1.28 -22.85 -17.79
CA ASP A 147 -2.48 -23.64 -17.49
C ASP A 147 -3.40 -23.80 -18.73
N LYS A 148 -3.06 -23.14 -19.84
CA LYS A 148 -3.83 -23.14 -21.10
C LYS A 148 -5.28 -22.73 -20.90
N GLU A 149 -5.52 -21.69 -20.08
CA GLU A 149 -6.87 -21.19 -19.83
C GLU A 149 -7.51 -20.71 -21.14
N GLU A 150 -8.79 -21.03 -21.34
CA GLU A 150 -9.52 -20.80 -22.61
C GLU A 150 -9.57 -19.32 -23.04
N TYR A 151 -9.48 -18.41 -22.09
CA TYR A 151 -9.54 -16.96 -22.37
C TYR A 151 -8.24 -16.40 -22.96
N VAL A 152 -7.10 -17.06 -22.72
CA VAL A 152 -5.76 -16.56 -23.08
C VAL A 152 -5.64 -16.18 -24.56
N PRO A 153 -6.03 -16.99 -25.54
CA PRO A 153 -5.91 -16.63 -26.97
C PRO A 153 -6.73 -15.41 -27.37
N ARG A 154 -7.79 -15.12 -26.62
CA ARG A 154 -8.69 -13.98 -26.87
C ARG A 154 -8.21 -12.69 -26.19
N THR A 155 -7.29 -12.79 -25.24
CA THR A 155 -6.82 -11.63 -24.49
C THR A 155 -6.06 -10.66 -25.40
N LYS A 156 -6.47 -9.41 -25.41
CA LYS A 156 -5.83 -8.30 -26.14
C LYS A 156 -5.30 -7.21 -25.22
N LYS A 157 -5.86 -7.10 -24.01
CA LYS A 157 -5.45 -6.12 -23.01
C LYS A 157 -5.43 -6.77 -21.62
N VAL A 158 -4.42 -6.44 -20.85
CA VAL A 158 -4.29 -6.77 -19.43
C VAL A 158 -4.08 -5.47 -18.69
N THR A 159 -4.83 -5.25 -17.62
CA THR A 159 -4.70 -4.06 -16.76
C THR A 159 -4.99 -4.41 -15.31
N THR A 160 -4.85 -3.43 -14.44
CA THR A 160 -5.21 -3.48 -13.01
C THR A 160 -6.54 -2.79 -12.77
N LEU A 161 -7.01 -2.80 -11.52
CA LEU A 161 -8.26 -2.13 -11.17
C LEU A 161 -8.17 -0.60 -11.37
N ALA A 162 -7.03 0.02 -11.00
CA ALA A 162 -6.83 1.46 -11.22
C ALA A 162 -6.84 1.82 -12.71
N GLY A 163 -6.14 1.05 -13.53
CA GLY A 163 -6.13 1.22 -14.99
C GLY A 163 -7.51 1.00 -15.63
N TYR A 164 -8.27 0.00 -15.14
CA TYR A 164 -9.64 -0.23 -15.61
C TYR A 164 -10.58 0.95 -15.33
N ILE A 165 -10.57 1.46 -14.10
CA ILE A 165 -11.43 2.63 -13.78
C ILE A 165 -11.00 3.86 -14.56
N HIS A 166 -9.70 4.09 -14.71
CA HIS A 166 -9.20 5.18 -15.56
C HIS A 166 -9.70 5.05 -17.00
N PHE A 167 -9.66 3.85 -17.57
CA PHE A 167 -10.22 3.57 -18.90
C PHE A 167 -11.71 3.85 -18.97
N MET A 168 -12.50 3.44 -17.97
CA MET A 168 -13.95 3.73 -17.91
C MET A 168 -14.27 5.22 -17.85
N LEU A 169 -13.39 6.02 -17.24
CA LEU A 169 -13.56 7.46 -17.12
C LEU A 169 -13.10 8.22 -18.37
N SER A 170 -12.08 7.71 -19.07
CA SER A 170 -11.35 8.47 -20.08
C SER A 170 -11.34 7.84 -21.48
N GLY A 171 -11.53 6.53 -21.59
CA GLY A 171 -11.25 5.76 -22.80
C GLY A 171 -9.78 5.46 -23.06
N GLU A 172 -8.86 5.94 -22.20
CA GLU A 172 -7.42 5.78 -22.36
C GLU A 172 -6.90 4.57 -21.55
N ASN A 173 -6.18 3.64 -22.21
CA ASN A 173 -5.54 2.50 -21.56
C ASN A 173 -4.14 2.90 -21.06
N ALA A 174 -4.09 3.54 -19.92
CA ALA A 174 -2.85 4.01 -19.31
C ALA A 174 -2.84 3.81 -17.80
N VAL A 175 -1.64 3.70 -17.22
CA VAL A 175 -1.39 3.65 -15.77
C VAL A 175 -0.21 4.55 -15.41
N GLY A 176 -0.12 4.96 -14.16
CA GLY A 176 1.05 5.61 -13.62
C GLY A 176 2.22 4.62 -13.47
N ILE A 177 3.44 5.14 -13.43
CA ILE A 177 4.64 4.30 -13.35
C ILE A 177 4.71 3.51 -12.03
N GLY A 178 4.17 4.06 -10.94
CA GLY A 178 4.04 3.36 -9.67
C GLY A 178 3.15 2.13 -9.80
N GLU A 179 1.98 2.27 -10.43
CA GLU A 179 1.07 1.15 -10.70
C GLU A 179 1.66 0.16 -11.72
N ALA A 180 2.31 0.66 -12.77
CA ALA A 180 2.97 -0.17 -13.79
C ALA A 180 4.04 -1.08 -13.17
N SER A 181 4.75 -0.62 -12.13
CA SER A 181 5.76 -1.40 -11.42
C SER A 181 5.21 -2.64 -10.72
N GLY A 182 3.91 -2.72 -10.50
CA GLY A 182 3.20 -3.91 -10.01
C GLY A 182 2.59 -4.78 -11.11
N ILE A 183 2.65 -4.34 -12.36
CA ILE A 183 2.25 -5.11 -13.54
C ILE A 183 3.44 -5.89 -14.07
N PHE A 184 4.55 -5.21 -14.31
CA PHE A 184 5.79 -5.72 -14.89
C PHE A 184 6.98 -4.85 -14.43
N PRO A 185 8.23 -5.35 -14.44
CA PRO A 185 9.41 -4.54 -14.13
C PRO A 185 9.50 -3.28 -15.00
N VAL A 186 9.75 -2.14 -14.36
CA VAL A 186 9.89 -0.83 -15.00
C VAL A 186 11.29 -0.25 -14.80
N ASP A 187 11.65 0.69 -15.66
CA ASP A 187 12.72 1.66 -15.47
C ASP A 187 12.11 3.07 -15.44
N MET A 188 12.94 4.10 -15.38
CA MET A 188 12.49 5.52 -15.36
C MET A 188 11.68 5.94 -16.59
N THR A 189 11.61 5.14 -17.64
CA THR A 189 10.96 5.45 -18.92
C THR A 189 9.69 4.61 -19.19
N GLY A 190 9.39 3.66 -18.32
CA GLY A 190 8.27 2.74 -18.43
C GLY A 190 8.68 1.28 -18.25
N TYR A 191 8.02 0.34 -18.93
CA TYR A 191 8.41 -1.07 -18.83
C TYR A 191 9.81 -1.34 -19.37
N ASP A 192 10.62 -2.07 -18.60
CA ASP A 192 11.98 -2.50 -19.01
C ASP A 192 11.90 -3.29 -20.32
N LYS A 193 12.40 -2.69 -21.39
CA LYS A 193 12.28 -3.23 -22.75
C LYS A 193 13.02 -4.56 -22.93
N ASN A 194 14.15 -4.73 -22.23
CA ASN A 194 14.93 -5.97 -22.32
C ASN A 194 14.21 -7.12 -21.62
N LYS A 195 13.66 -6.87 -20.43
CA LYS A 195 12.87 -7.85 -19.70
C LYS A 195 11.56 -8.15 -20.43
N LEU A 196 10.89 -7.13 -20.99
CA LEU A 196 9.66 -7.30 -21.75
C LEU A 196 9.88 -8.17 -23.01
N LYS A 197 11.04 -8.02 -23.68
CA LYS A 197 11.40 -8.91 -24.80
C LYS A 197 11.57 -10.34 -24.35
N LYS A 198 12.30 -10.59 -23.24
CA LYS A 198 12.46 -11.96 -22.70
C LYS A 198 11.10 -12.57 -22.33
N TYR A 199 10.21 -11.78 -21.72
CA TYR A 199 8.86 -12.20 -21.38
C TYR A 199 8.03 -12.53 -22.62
N ALA A 200 8.07 -11.69 -23.67
CA ALA A 200 7.39 -11.94 -24.93
C ALA A 200 7.87 -13.24 -25.59
N ASP A 201 9.19 -13.45 -25.70
CA ASP A 201 9.78 -14.67 -26.24
C ASP A 201 9.36 -15.91 -25.43
N LYS A 202 9.31 -15.81 -24.10
CA LYS A 202 8.88 -16.90 -23.21
C LYS A 202 7.41 -17.26 -23.41
N ILE A 203 6.51 -16.28 -23.44
CA ILE A 203 5.07 -16.52 -23.62
C ILE A 203 4.75 -17.06 -25.00
N ALA A 204 5.40 -16.54 -26.05
CA ALA A 204 5.25 -17.03 -27.42
C ALA A 204 5.64 -18.50 -27.54
N SER A 205 6.69 -18.94 -26.81
CA SER A 205 7.11 -20.36 -26.78
C SER A 205 6.04 -21.30 -26.18
N HIS A 206 5.04 -20.75 -25.48
CA HIS A 206 3.90 -21.48 -24.91
C HIS A 206 2.59 -21.27 -25.71
N GLY A 207 2.67 -20.67 -26.91
CA GLY A 207 1.56 -20.58 -27.85
C GLY A 207 0.67 -19.36 -27.73
N TYR A 208 1.14 -18.28 -27.09
CA TYR A 208 0.47 -16.99 -27.14
C TYR A 208 1.07 -16.12 -28.23
N ASP A 209 0.34 -15.94 -29.32
CA ASP A 209 0.82 -15.29 -30.54
C ASP A 209 0.41 -13.81 -30.68
N ASN A 210 -0.33 -13.25 -29.70
CA ASN A 210 -0.69 -11.85 -29.72
C ASN A 210 0.49 -10.96 -29.29
N ASP A 211 0.47 -9.71 -29.71
CA ASP A 211 1.50 -8.72 -29.40
C ASP A 211 1.54 -8.40 -27.89
N ILE A 212 2.64 -8.76 -27.23
CA ILE A 212 2.88 -8.50 -25.82
C ILE A 212 3.13 -7.00 -25.55
N TYR A 213 3.68 -6.27 -26.51
CA TYR A 213 4.01 -4.86 -26.34
C TYR A 213 2.76 -3.97 -26.26
N SER A 214 1.63 -4.43 -26.81
CA SER A 214 0.32 -3.78 -26.72
C SER A 214 -0.59 -4.38 -25.63
N LEU A 215 -0.15 -5.47 -24.98
CA LEU A 215 -0.93 -6.17 -23.96
C LEU A 215 -1.12 -5.33 -22.71
N PHE A 216 -0.04 -4.69 -22.22
CA PHE A 216 -0.05 -3.88 -21.01
C PHE A 216 -0.42 -2.40 -21.31
N PRO A 217 -0.96 -1.66 -20.30
CA PRO A 217 -1.29 -0.24 -20.47
C PRO A 217 -0.06 0.61 -20.77
N ALA A 218 -0.27 1.76 -21.43
CA ALA A 218 0.77 2.77 -21.55
C ALA A 218 1.17 3.33 -20.18
N VAL A 219 2.49 3.54 -19.97
CA VAL A 219 3.01 4.05 -18.70
C VAL A 219 3.19 5.56 -18.77
N LYS A 220 2.76 6.27 -17.72
CA LYS A 220 2.91 7.72 -17.55
C LYS A 220 3.46 8.04 -16.17
N SER A 221 4.25 9.10 -16.04
CA SER A 221 4.79 9.54 -14.75
C SER A 221 3.91 10.59 -14.08
N ALA A 222 4.02 10.73 -12.77
CA ALA A 222 3.36 11.80 -12.03
C ALA A 222 3.71 13.18 -12.63
N GLY A 223 2.71 14.05 -12.74
CA GLY A 223 2.83 15.36 -13.38
C GLY A 223 2.53 15.34 -14.88
N GLU A 224 2.57 14.18 -15.55
CA GLU A 224 2.05 14.04 -16.89
C GLU A 224 0.52 14.02 -16.89
N LYS A 225 -0.08 14.43 -18.01
CA LYS A 225 -1.52 14.32 -18.18
C LYS A 225 -1.90 12.87 -18.51
N GLY A 226 -2.71 12.25 -17.65
CA GLY A 226 -3.26 10.92 -17.89
C GLY A 226 -4.21 10.92 -19.07
N ALA A 227 -5.27 11.72 -18.96
CA ALA A 227 -6.35 11.82 -19.96
C ALA A 227 -7.30 12.97 -19.63
N TYR A 228 -8.48 12.95 -20.23
CA TYR A 228 -9.64 13.79 -19.88
C TYR A 228 -10.87 12.94 -19.59
N LEU A 229 -11.70 13.36 -18.64
CA LEU A 229 -13.01 12.77 -18.39
C LEU A 229 -13.90 12.91 -19.63
N THR A 230 -14.38 11.79 -20.16
CA THR A 230 -15.32 11.78 -21.29
C THR A 230 -16.77 12.01 -20.83
N GLU A 231 -17.70 12.22 -21.76
CA GLU A 231 -19.13 12.29 -21.43
C GLU A 231 -19.65 10.95 -20.87
N GLU A 232 -19.18 9.84 -21.44
CA GLU A 232 -19.51 8.50 -20.97
C GLU A 232 -18.94 8.26 -19.56
N GLY A 233 -17.69 8.66 -19.33
CA GLY A 233 -17.03 8.56 -18.02
C GLY A 233 -17.72 9.42 -16.96
N ALA A 234 -18.16 10.63 -17.32
CA ALA A 234 -18.91 11.50 -16.42
C ALA A 234 -20.26 10.85 -16.03
N ARG A 235 -21.00 10.31 -17.01
CA ARG A 235 -22.26 9.57 -16.76
C ARG A 235 -22.04 8.26 -16.00
N PHE A 236 -20.90 7.59 -16.23
CA PHE A 236 -20.53 6.40 -15.47
C PHE A 236 -20.34 6.70 -13.99
N LEU A 237 -19.63 7.78 -13.66
CA LEU A 237 -19.36 8.18 -12.28
C LEU A 237 -20.56 8.84 -11.60
N ASP A 238 -21.22 9.76 -12.32
CA ASP A 238 -22.40 10.53 -11.87
C ASP A 238 -23.61 10.27 -12.75
N PRO A 239 -24.44 9.27 -12.41
CA PRO A 239 -25.68 9.00 -13.17
C PRO A 239 -26.70 10.14 -13.12
N THR A 240 -26.55 11.13 -12.23
CA THR A 240 -27.44 12.30 -12.21
C THR A 240 -27.21 13.24 -13.40
N GLY A 241 -26.04 13.14 -14.06
CA GLY A 241 -25.64 13.96 -15.19
C GLY A 241 -25.19 15.37 -14.81
N SER A 242 -24.94 15.63 -13.54
CA SER A 242 -24.46 16.95 -13.07
C SER A 242 -22.97 17.16 -13.36
N LEU A 243 -22.17 16.09 -13.33
CA LEU A 243 -20.73 16.16 -13.60
C LEU A 243 -20.46 16.39 -15.09
N LYS A 244 -19.66 17.40 -15.40
CA LYS A 244 -19.28 17.79 -16.77
C LYS A 244 -18.03 17.03 -17.23
N ALA A 245 -18.02 16.65 -18.50
CA ALA A 245 -16.83 16.13 -19.17
C ALA A 245 -15.72 17.20 -19.28
N GLY A 246 -14.52 16.76 -19.67
CA GLY A 246 -13.38 17.64 -19.90
C GLY A 246 -12.49 17.90 -18.67
N VAL A 247 -12.82 17.33 -17.50
CA VAL A 247 -11.94 17.38 -16.32
C VAL A 247 -10.65 16.63 -16.61
N PRO A 248 -9.45 17.23 -16.39
CA PRO A 248 -8.18 16.53 -16.51
C PRO A 248 -8.06 15.37 -15.52
N LEU A 249 -7.55 14.24 -15.97
CA LEU A 249 -7.22 13.07 -15.14
C LEU A 249 -5.70 12.93 -15.03
N CYS A 250 -5.18 12.78 -13.81
CA CYS A 250 -3.78 12.35 -13.64
C CYS A 250 -3.65 10.86 -13.94
N PRO A 251 -2.43 10.34 -14.19
CA PRO A 251 -2.21 8.91 -14.33
C PRO A 251 -2.74 8.16 -13.10
N PRO A 252 -3.46 7.04 -13.29
CA PRO A 252 -3.98 6.26 -12.17
C PRO A 252 -2.86 5.51 -11.47
N GLU A 253 -2.90 5.42 -10.15
CA GLU A 253 -1.84 4.84 -9.34
C GLU A 253 -2.34 3.74 -8.41
N GLY A 254 -1.40 2.91 -7.92
CA GLY A 254 -1.66 1.96 -6.85
C GLY A 254 -1.75 2.62 -5.48
N ASP A 255 -2.44 1.97 -4.55
CA ASP A 255 -2.60 2.42 -3.17
C ASP A 255 -1.25 2.57 -2.44
N ALA A 256 -0.25 1.76 -2.78
CA ALA A 256 1.10 1.88 -2.26
C ALA A 256 1.74 3.23 -2.64
N GLY A 257 1.74 3.59 -3.94
CA GLY A 257 2.31 4.85 -4.43
C GLY A 257 1.58 6.07 -3.88
N THR A 258 0.24 6.05 -3.86
CA THR A 258 -0.55 7.16 -3.29
C THR A 258 -0.40 7.27 -1.78
N GLY A 259 -0.20 6.16 -1.08
CA GLY A 259 0.16 6.13 0.34
C GLY A 259 1.51 6.82 0.60
N MET A 260 2.51 6.62 -0.27
CA MET A 260 3.80 7.32 -0.18
C MET A 260 3.64 8.83 -0.39
N VAL A 261 2.80 9.25 -1.32
CA VAL A 261 2.48 10.68 -1.53
C VAL A 261 1.80 11.28 -0.29
N ALA A 262 0.79 10.59 0.26
CA ALA A 262 0.06 11.02 1.44
C ALA A 262 0.92 11.08 2.73
N THR A 263 2.07 10.44 2.73
CA THR A 263 3.02 10.42 3.86
C THR A 263 4.31 11.20 3.58
N ASN A 264 4.39 11.92 2.46
CA ASN A 264 5.60 12.62 2.01
C ASN A 264 6.85 11.73 1.97
N SER A 265 6.70 10.50 1.50
CA SER A 265 7.75 9.48 1.49
C SER A 265 8.16 9.10 0.07
N VAL A 266 8.35 10.09 -0.80
CA VAL A 266 8.71 9.89 -2.23
C VAL A 266 10.14 10.32 -2.56
N ARG A 267 10.89 10.86 -1.60
CA ARG A 267 12.29 11.28 -1.76
C ARG A 267 13.24 10.12 -1.44
N ALA A 268 14.30 9.95 -2.21
CA ALA A 268 15.34 8.96 -1.93
C ALA A 268 15.87 9.08 -0.48
N GLY A 269 15.98 7.97 0.20
CA GLY A 269 16.34 7.87 1.61
C GLY A 269 15.17 8.10 2.58
N THR A 270 13.96 8.41 2.09
CA THR A 270 12.76 8.42 2.93
C THR A 270 11.89 7.21 2.65
N GLY A 271 11.06 6.84 3.60
CA GLY A 271 10.12 5.75 3.44
C GLY A 271 8.88 5.92 4.30
N ASN A 272 7.91 5.04 4.10
CA ASN A 272 6.79 4.91 5.02
C ASN A 272 6.69 3.50 5.60
N ILE A 273 6.08 3.40 6.78
CA ILE A 273 5.75 2.13 7.43
C ILE A 273 4.25 2.16 7.75
N SER A 274 3.52 1.24 7.13
CA SER A 274 2.10 1.03 7.39
C SER A 274 1.93 -0.21 8.25
N ALA A 275 1.33 -0.07 9.44
CA ALA A 275 1.14 -1.18 10.38
C ALA A 275 -0.32 -1.29 10.85
N GLY A 276 -0.93 -2.40 10.48
CA GLY A 276 -2.27 -2.82 10.84
C GLY A 276 -2.31 -4.33 11.12
N THR A 277 -3.16 -5.08 10.44
CA THR A 277 -3.16 -6.56 10.49
C THR A 277 -1.83 -7.12 9.99
N SER A 278 -1.31 -6.56 8.90
CA SER A 278 0.04 -6.76 8.36
C SER A 278 0.89 -5.51 8.57
N VAL A 279 2.19 -5.60 8.32
CA VAL A 279 3.09 -4.45 8.28
C VAL A 279 3.90 -4.47 7.01
N PHE A 280 4.08 -3.30 6.40
CA PHE A 280 5.03 -3.14 5.32
C PHE A 280 5.81 -1.83 5.42
N SER A 281 7.02 -1.85 4.92
CA SER A 281 7.87 -0.68 4.73
C SER A 281 8.12 -0.47 3.25
N MET A 282 8.10 0.78 2.82
CA MET A 282 8.48 1.19 1.48
C MET A 282 9.59 2.24 1.61
N LEU A 283 10.80 1.88 1.19
CA LEU A 283 11.97 2.76 1.25
C LEU A 283 12.35 3.19 -0.16
N VAL A 284 12.37 4.49 -0.44
CA VAL A 284 12.81 5.05 -1.72
C VAL A 284 14.32 4.99 -1.82
N LEU A 285 14.80 4.38 -2.89
CA LEU A 285 16.21 4.20 -3.19
C LEU A 285 16.71 5.27 -4.16
N SER A 286 18.00 5.57 -4.13
CA SER A 286 18.67 6.37 -5.16
C SER A 286 18.97 5.56 -6.42
N GLU A 287 19.22 4.26 -6.24
CA GLU A 287 19.58 3.30 -7.29
C GLU A 287 18.87 1.96 -7.02
N PRO A 288 18.63 1.13 -8.04
CA PRO A 288 18.13 -0.23 -7.84
C PRO A 288 19.06 -1.08 -6.95
N LEU A 289 18.53 -2.14 -6.33
CA LEU A 289 19.32 -3.09 -5.54
C LEU A 289 20.34 -3.82 -6.43
N ALA A 290 21.48 -4.19 -5.84
CA ALA A 290 22.55 -4.90 -6.54
C ALA A 290 22.23 -6.37 -6.81
N ALA A 291 21.39 -6.99 -5.97
CA ALA A 291 20.99 -8.38 -6.08
C ALA A 291 19.47 -8.57 -6.00
N VAL A 292 19.00 -9.72 -6.45
CA VAL A 292 17.61 -10.14 -6.34
C VAL A 292 17.38 -10.76 -4.95
N HIS A 293 16.45 -10.20 -4.20
CA HIS A 293 16.01 -10.71 -2.90
C HIS A 293 14.52 -11.07 -2.99
N ARG A 294 14.17 -12.31 -2.65
CA ARG A 294 12.77 -12.77 -2.70
C ARG A 294 11.90 -12.18 -1.59
N GLU A 295 12.52 -11.70 -0.54
CA GLU A 295 11.90 -11.03 0.60
C GLU A 295 11.55 -9.56 0.32
N ILE A 296 12.05 -9.01 -0.79
CA ILE A 296 11.90 -7.59 -1.14
C ILE A 296 11.23 -7.48 -2.51
N ASP A 297 10.13 -6.75 -2.54
CA ASP A 297 9.48 -6.39 -3.79
C ASP A 297 9.98 -5.03 -4.26
N MET A 298 10.44 -4.98 -5.51
CA MET A 298 10.88 -3.74 -6.12
C MET A 298 9.72 -3.11 -6.89
N VAL A 299 9.26 -1.97 -6.42
CA VAL A 299 8.25 -1.11 -7.08
C VAL A 299 8.83 0.28 -7.30
N THR A 300 8.01 1.27 -7.68
CA THR A 300 8.47 2.65 -7.85
C THR A 300 7.56 3.66 -7.17
N THR A 301 8.10 4.86 -6.93
CA THR A 301 7.28 6.04 -6.63
C THR A 301 6.47 6.46 -7.86
N PRO A 302 5.41 7.27 -7.73
CA PRO A 302 4.65 7.79 -8.86
C PRO A 302 5.46 8.63 -9.88
N ASP A 303 6.65 9.09 -9.51
CA ASP A 303 7.61 9.77 -10.40
C ASP A 303 8.82 8.91 -10.79
N GLY A 304 8.76 7.57 -10.53
CA GLY A 304 9.64 6.56 -11.11
C GLY A 304 10.89 6.21 -10.32
N TYR A 305 11.12 6.75 -9.10
CA TYR A 305 12.24 6.32 -8.27
C TYR A 305 12.04 4.89 -7.76
N PRO A 306 13.09 4.06 -7.73
CA PRO A 306 12.98 2.69 -7.22
C PRO A 306 12.63 2.68 -5.73
N VAL A 307 11.78 1.75 -5.35
CA VAL A 307 11.30 1.55 -3.98
C VAL A 307 11.48 0.09 -3.60
N ALA A 308 12.18 -0.14 -2.49
CA ALA A 308 12.25 -1.45 -1.86
C ALA A 308 11.09 -1.60 -0.87
N MET A 309 10.21 -2.57 -1.13
CA MET A 309 9.10 -2.89 -0.24
C MET A 309 9.37 -4.19 0.51
N VAL A 310 9.39 -4.12 1.84
CA VAL A 310 9.37 -5.28 2.73
C VAL A 310 7.96 -5.45 3.25
N HIS A 311 7.31 -6.57 2.94
CA HIS A 311 5.94 -6.88 3.37
C HIS A 311 5.95 -8.08 4.32
N CYS A 312 5.26 -7.94 5.46
CA CYS A 312 5.09 -8.99 6.47
C CYS A 312 3.60 -9.25 6.70
N ASN A 313 3.22 -10.51 6.73
CA ASN A 313 1.83 -10.94 6.84
C ASN A 313 1.23 -10.70 8.23
N SER A 314 2.06 -10.64 9.25
CA SER A 314 1.63 -10.58 10.66
C SER A 314 2.14 -9.30 11.34
N CYS A 315 1.25 -8.60 12.06
CA CYS A 315 1.61 -7.42 12.85
C CYS A 315 0.72 -7.31 14.10
N CYS A 316 -0.43 -6.63 14.02
CA CYS A 316 -1.25 -6.29 15.20
C CYS A 316 -2.22 -7.38 15.65
N THR A 317 -2.48 -8.42 14.87
CA THR A 317 -3.54 -9.39 15.17
C THR A 317 -3.35 -10.08 16.51
N GLU A 318 -2.13 -10.57 16.79
CA GLU A 318 -1.81 -11.21 18.08
C GLU A 318 -1.81 -10.19 19.22
N LEU A 319 -1.30 -8.99 18.98
CA LEU A 319 -1.34 -7.88 19.93
C LEU A 319 -2.78 -7.54 20.34
N ASP A 320 -3.69 -7.47 19.36
CA ASP A 320 -5.12 -7.21 19.58
C ASP A 320 -5.78 -8.33 20.40
N ALA A 321 -5.40 -9.58 20.17
CA ALA A 321 -5.90 -10.73 20.94
C ALA A 321 -5.53 -10.62 22.42
N TRP A 322 -4.29 -10.23 22.72
CA TRP A 322 -3.83 -10.01 24.09
C TRP A 322 -4.52 -8.81 24.75
N VAL A 323 -4.69 -7.71 24.04
CA VAL A 323 -5.44 -6.54 24.57
C VAL A 323 -6.87 -6.92 24.90
N ASN A 324 -7.54 -7.69 24.03
CA ASN A 324 -8.91 -8.16 24.29
C ASN A 324 -8.95 -9.05 25.55
N MET A 325 -8.00 -9.98 25.70
CA MET A 325 -7.93 -10.86 26.88
C MET A 325 -7.69 -10.08 28.17
N PHE A 326 -6.83 -9.05 28.15
CA PHE A 326 -6.66 -8.16 29.33
C PHE A 326 -7.90 -7.33 29.61
N GLY A 327 -8.65 -6.92 28.58
CA GLY A 327 -9.97 -6.29 28.75
C GLY A 327 -10.98 -7.20 29.41
N GLU A 328 -11.07 -8.48 29.01
CA GLU A 328 -11.90 -9.49 29.64
C GLU A 328 -11.51 -9.73 31.11
N PHE A 329 -10.21 -9.81 31.38
CA PHE A 329 -9.72 -9.92 32.76
C PHE A 329 -10.10 -8.68 33.59
N GLY A 330 -9.95 -7.47 33.04
CA GLY A 330 -10.40 -6.23 33.69
C GLY A 330 -11.87 -6.28 34.05
N ALA A 331 -12.73 -6.65 33.10
CA ALA A 331 -14.18 -6.80 33.30
C ALA A 331 -14.51 -7.85 34.39
N LEU A 332 -13.81 -8.98 34.38
CA LEU A 332 -13.95 -10.01 35.42
C LEU A 332 -13.61 -9.47 36.82
N MET A 333 -12.67 -8.55 36.93
CA MET A 333 -12.28 -7.91 38.17
C MET A 333 -13.13 -6.67 38.53
N GLY A 334 -14.19 -6.40 37.75
CA GLY A 334 -15.09 -5.26 37.96
C GLY A 334 -14.54 -3.91 37.46
N CYS A 335 -13.51 -3.93 36.61
CA CYS A 335 -12.94 -2.76 35.97
C CYS A 335 -13.46 -2.68 34.53
N ASP A 336 -14.32 -1.73 34.22
CA ASP A 336 -14.76 -1.41 32.86
C ASP A 336 -13.81 -0.33 32.29
N ILE A 337 -12.89 -0.75 31.41
CA ILE A 337 -11.88 0.14 30.83
C ILE A 337 -12.14 0.22 29.32
N ASP A 338 -12.24 1.45 28.79
CA ASP A 338 -12.30 1.66 27.35
C ASP A 338 -11.10 1.03 26.65
N LYS A 339 -11.35 0.42 25.50
CA LYS A 339 -10.33 -0.32 24.76
C LYS A 339 -9.14 0.58 24.35
N SER A 340 -9.40 1.83 23.97
CA SER A 340 -8.35 2.79 23.59
C SER A 340 -7.49 3.18 24.79
N GLU A 341 -8.10 3.36 25.96
CA GLU A 341 -7.41 3.61 27.21
C GLU A 341 -6.55 2.41 27.65
N LEU A 342 -7.07 1.19 27.44
CA LEU A 342 -6.32 -0.04 27.75
C LEU A 342 -5.07 -0.15 26.86
N TYR A 343 -5.18 0.11 25.55
CA TYR A 343 -4.03 0.19 24.65
C TYR A 343 -2.99 1.20 25.15
N GLU A 344 -3.42 2.41 25.48
CA GLU A 344 -2.51 3.45 25.95
C GLU A 344 -1.77 3.02 27.21
N LYS A 345 -2.47 2.47 28.20
CA LYS A 345 -1.88 2.01 29.47
C LYS A 345 -0.89 0.86 29.25
N LEU A 346 -1.24 -0.14 28.45
CA LEU A 346 -0.38 -1.28 28.17
C LEU A 346 0.87 -0.87 27.38
N TYR A 347 0.75 0.00 26.37
CA TYR A 347 1.89 0.48 25.61
C TYR A 347 2.84 1.33 26.48
N ARG A 348 2.31 2.23 27.30
CA ARG A 348 3.13 3.03 28.23
C ARG A 348 3.86 2.15 29.26
N ASN A 349 3.17 1.14 29.80
CA ASN A 349 3.78 0.18 30.69
C ASN A 349 4.91 -0.61 29.99
N ALA A 350 4.69 -1.04 28.75
CA ALA A 350 5.71 -1.70 27.94
C ALA A 350 6.94 -0.82 27.71
N MET A 351 6.74 0.46 27.37
CA MET A 351 7.85 1.40 27.12
C MET A 351 8.69 1.69 28.38
N ASN A 352 8.13 1.52 29.56
CA ASN A 352 8.84 1.67 30.85
C ASN A 352 9.55 0.38 31.32
N ALA A 353 9.30 -0.75 30.66
CA ALA A 353 9.90 -2.04 31.01
C ALA A 353 11.35 -2.16 30.51
N ALA A 354 12.01 -3.26 30.86
CA ALA A 354 13.36 -3.56 30.41
C ALA A 354 13.41 -3.61 28.86
N PRO A 355 14.36 -2.88 28.21
CA PRO A 355 14.40 -2.78 26.74
C PRO A 355 14.69 -4.10 26.02
N ASP A 356 15.26 -5.09 26.69
CA ASP A 356 15.48 -6.45 26.19
C ASP A 356 14.36 -7.43 26.56
N CYS A 357 13.21 -6.92 27.04
CA CYS A 357 12.05 -7.69 27.47
C CYS A 357 12.37 -8.73 28.59
N GLY A 358 13.43 -8.52 29.38
CA GLY A 358 13.89 -9.51 30.36
C GLY A 358 14.30 -10.86 29.75
N GLY A 359 14.73 -10.85 28.49
CA GLY A 359 15.06 -12.04 27.70
C GLY A 359 13.86 -12.83 27.18
N ALA A 360 12.64 -12.28 27.27
CA ALA A 360 11.45 -12.88 26.67
C ALA A 360 11.36 -12.60 25.15
N VAL A 361 10.82 -13.56 24.40
CA VAL A 361 10.61 -13.48 22.95
C VAL A 361 9.17 -13.87 22.63
N ALA A 362 8.52 -13.09 21.76
CA ALA A 362 7.20 -13.39 21.25
C ALA A 362 7.24 -13.54 19.71
N TYR A 363 6.37 -14.36 19.17
CA TYR A 363 6.12 -14.53 17.74
C TYR A 363 4.62 -14.33 17.51
N GLY A 364 4.26 -13.35 16.70
CA GLY A 364 2.87 -13.05 16.36
C GLY A 364 2.45 -13.60 14.99
N PHE A 365 3.09 -14.66 14.49
CA PHE A 365 2.83 -15.22 13.17
C PHE A 365 1.48 -15.95 13.15
N MET A 366 0.52 -15.40 12.42
CA MET A 366 -0.81 -15.98 12.23
C MET A 366 -0.86 -16.89 10.99
N SER A 367 0.15 -16.83 10.15
CA SER A 367 0.33 -17.60 8.90
C SER A 367 1.81 -17.71 8.56
N GLY A 368 2.16 -18.23 7.38
CA GLY A 368 3.52 -18.15 6.89
C GLY A 368 4.02 -16.72 6.79
N GLU A 369 5.34 -16.53 7.02
CA GLU A 369 5.99 -15.22 7.02
C GLU A 369 7.27 -15.26 6.18
N PRO A 370 7.18 -14.89 4.89
CA PRO A 370 8.31 -14.97 3.96
C PRO A 370 9.54 -14.19 4.41
N ALA A 371 9.36 -13.00 4.99
CA ALA A 371 10.48 -12.18 5.48
C ALA A 371 11.27 -12.85 6.63
N ALA A 372 10.68 -13.85 7.29
CA ALA A 372 11.30 -14.64 8.35
C ALA A 372 11.58 -16.11 7.95
N ASN A 373 11.37 -16.48 6.68
CA ASN A 373 11.46 -17.87 6.18
C ASN A 373 10.60 -18.87 6.99
N VAL A 374 9.38 -18.44 7.38
CA VAL A 374 8.42 -19.26 8.10
C VAL A 374 7.31 -19.68 7.15
N GLU A 375 7.20 -20.98 6.86
CA GLU A 375 6.16 -21.51 5.96
C GLU A 375 4.78 -21.53 6.64
N LYS A 376 4.74 -21.92 7.92
CA LYS A 376 3.52 -22.02 8.70
C LYS A 376 3.77 -21.43 10.10
N GLY A 377 3.12 -20.30 10.38
CA GLY A 377 3.22 -19.62 11.66
C GLY A 377 2.13 -20.04 12.65
N TYR A 378 2.42 -19.88 13.92
CA TYR A 378 1.48 -19.91 15.04
C TYR A 378 2.02 -18.99 16.16
N PRO A 379 1.17 -18.25 16.89
CA PRO A 379 1.63 -17.39 17.96
C PRO A 379 2.34 -18.19 19.07
N ALA A 380 3.46 -17.64 19.56
CA ALA A 380 4.21 -18.27 20.63
C ALA A 380 4.88 -17.22 21.52
N TYR A 381 5.13 -17.61 22.78
CA TYR A 381 5.83 -16.80 23.76
C TYR A 381 6.83 -17.67 24.51
N PHE A 382 8.08 -17.26 24.55
CA PHE A 382 9.17 -17.95 25.22
C PHE A 382 9.85 -17.01 26.22
N ARG A 383 10.26 -17.56 27.38
CA ARG A 383 11.02 -16.85 28.40
C ARG A 383 12.02 -17.75 29.08
N SER A 384 13.02 -17.16 29.71
CA SER A 384 13.90 -17.93 30.61
C SER A 384 13.11 -18.46 31.83
N PRO A 385 13.35 -19.69 32.26
CA PRO A 385 12.80 -20.20 33.53
C PRO A 385 13.32 -19.44 34.76
N GLU A 386 14.43 -18.76 34.62
CA GLU A 386 15.10 -18.02 35.70
C GLU A 386 14.57 -16.60 35.88
N HIS A 387 13.76 -16.11 34.96
CA HIS A 387 13.16 -14.76 34.99
C HIS A 387 11.65 -14.84 34.99
N ALA A 388 10.99 -14.24 35.99
CA ALA A 388 9.54 -14.04 35.99
C ALA A 388 9.23 -12.70 35.31
N PRO A 389 8.57 -12.72 34.14
CA PRO A 389 8.35 -11.51 33.39
C PRO A 389 7.31 -10.61 34.08
N THR A 390 7.53 -9.31 34.00
CA THR A 390 6.52 -8.32 34.36
C THR A 390 5.51 -8.18 33.20
N LEU A 391 4.32 -7.59 33.47
CA LEU A 391 3.34 -7.26 32.43
C LEU A 391 3.95 -6.35 31.36
N GLY A 392 4.81 -5.40 31.77
CA GLY A 392 5.48 -4.49 30.86
C GLY A 392 6.45 -5.20 29.92
N GLU A 393 7.27 -6.12 30.42
CA GLU A 393 8.20 -6.92 29.59
C GLU A 393 7.45 -7.85 28.64
N PHE A 394 6.39 -8.50 29.13
CA PHE A 394 5.51 -9.31 28.28
C PHE A 394 4.95 -8.50 27.11
N PHE A 395 4.35 -7.35 27.41
CA PHE A 395 3.71 -6.53 26.39
C PHE A 395 4.72 -5.87 25.44
N ARG A 396 5.92 -5.52 25.95
CA ARG A 396 7.03 -5.04 25.11
C ARG A 396 7.48 -6.11 24.12
N ALA A 397 7.58 -7.38 24.55
CA ALA A 397 7.90 -8.48 23.66
C ALA A 397 6.85 -8.67 22.55
N GLN A 398 5.56 -8.49 22.85
CA GLN A 398 4.48 -8.52 21.86
C GLN A 398 4.59 -7.34 20.85
N LEU A 399 4.90 -6.13 21.32
CA LEU A 399 5.16 -4.97 20.46
C LEU A 399 6.39 -5.18 19.57
N TYR A 400 7.45 -5.73 20.10
CA TYR A 400 8.67 -6.04 19.34
C TYR A 400 8.42 -7.14 18.29
N SER A 401 7.61 -8.14 18.62
CA SER A 401 7.19 -9.21 17.71
C SER A 401 6.44 -8.65 16.49
N SER A 402 5.59 -7.63 16.68
CA SER A 402 4.81 -7.05 15.59
C SER A 402 5.66 -6.41 14.48
N VAL A 403 6.93 -6.12 14.77
CA VAL A 403 7.89 -5.54 13.81
C VAL A 403 9.14 -6.42 13.59
N GLY A 404 9.20 -7.60 14.19
CA GLY A 404 10.38 -8.48 14.14
C GLY A 404 10.70 -8.98 12.74
N ALA A 405 9.70 -9.45 12.00
CA ALA A 405 9.87 -9.87 10.60
C ALA A 405 10.23 -8.68 9.68
N LEU A 406 9.62 -7.51 9.91
CA LEU A 406 9.98 -6.29 9.19
C LEU A 406 11.47 -5.95 9.37
N LYS A 407 11.97 -6.01 10.61
CA LYS A 407 13.40 -5.79 10.89
C LYS A 407 14.29 -6.74 10.10
N MET A 408 13.91 -8.02 10.00
CA MET A 408 14.69 -9.00 9.24
C MET A 408 14.79 -8.65 7.75
N GLY A 409 13.69 -8.24 7.13
CA GLY A 409 13.69 -7.79 5.74
C GLY A 409 14.46 -6.46 5.55
N MET A 410 14.32 -5.52 6.49
CA MET A 410 15.07 -4.26 6.44
C MET A 410 16.57 -4.45 6.62
N ASP A 411 17.01 -5.47 7.37
CA ASP A 411 18.45 -5.79 7.51
C ASP A 411 19.07 -6.24 6.18
N ILE A 412 18.30 -6.85 5.27
CA ILE A 412 18.79 -7.12 3.91
C ILE A 412 19.17 -5.80 3.22
N LEU A 413 18.33 -4.77 3.32
CA LEU A 413 18.60 -3.46 2.75
C LEU A 413 19.80 -2.77 3.40
N PHE A 414 19.86 -2.77 4.73
CA PHE A 414 20.88 -2.02 5.47
C PHE A 414 22.23 -2.75 5.52
N ASP A 415 22.22 -4.07 5.77
CA ASP A 415 23.43 -4.84 6.01
C ASP A 415 24.00 -5.47 4.74
N THR A 416 23.15 -5.91 3.79
CA THR A 416 23.59 -6.54 2.55
C THR A 416 23.72 -5.53 1.42
N GLU A 417 22.67 -4.78 1.12
CA GLU A 417 22.62 -3.80 0.03
C GLU A 417 23.23 -2.45 0.39
N LYS A 418 23.56 -2.22 1.68
CA LYS A 418 24.17 -0.97 2.20
C LYS A 418 23.34 0.28 1.89
N VAL A 419 22.04 0.12 1.80
CA VAL A 419 21.10 1.24 1.67
C VAL A 419 21.05 2.01 2.98
N SER A 420 20.91 3.33 2.92
CA SER A 420 20.69 4.20 4.09
C SER A 420 19.30 4.82 4.05
N ALA A 421 18.65 4.89 5.20
CA ALA A 421 17.40 5.61 5.38
C ALA A 421 17.60 6.85 6.25
N GLN A 422 16.85 7.92 5.96
CA GLN A 422 16.90 9.18 6.70
C GLN A 422 15.69 9.38 7.60
N LEU A 423 14.52 8.88 7.16
CA LEU A 423 13.26 9.06 7.87
C LEU A 423 12.24 8.03 7.40
N PHE A 424 11.51 7.42 8.34
CA PHE A 424 10.28 6.70 8.05
C PHE A 424 9.06 7.46 8.57
N THR A 425 8.05 7.66 7.72
CA THR A 425 6.74 8.16 8.14
C THR A 425 5.83 6.98 8.46
N CYS A 426 5.44 6.86 9.72
CA CYS A 426 4.69 5.74 10.27
C CYS A 426 3.19 6.05 10.34
N HIS A 427 2.36 5.11 9.92
CA HIS A 427 0.90 5.23 10.01
C HIS A 427 0.22 3.87 10.24
N GLY A 428 -1.07 3.90 10.58
CA GLY A 428 -1.85 2.68 10.88
C GLY A 428 -2.12 2.49 12.35
N GLY A 429 -2.80 1.38 12.68
CA GLY A 429 -3.32 1.10 14.02
C GLY A 429 -2.26 1.06 15.11
N LEU A 430 -1.08 0.51 14.80
CA LEU A 430 0.04 0.36 15.73
C LEU A 430 0.53 1.70 16.29
N PHE A 431 0.44 2.78 15.50
CA PHE A 431 1.00 4.10 15.83
C PHE A 431 -0.01 5.07 16.49
N LYS A 432 -1.20 4.60 16.84
CA LYS A 432 -2.23 5.43 17.52
C LYS A 432 -1.81 5.89 18.90
N VAL A 433 -1.00 5.08 19.62
CA VAL A 433 -0.44 5.48 20.92
C VAL A 433 0.84 6.29 20.68
N LYS A 434 0.80 7.56 21.01
CA LYS A 434 1.92 8.50 20.80
C LYS A 434 3.19 8.03 21.51
N ASN A 435 4.33 8.18 20.82
CA ASN A 435 5.69 7.91 21.35
C ASN A 435 5.91 6.48 21.84
N ALA A 436 5.17 5.49 21.36
CA ALA A 436 5.39 4.09 21.69
C ALA A 436 5.93 3.31 20.49
N ALA A 437 5.07 2.88 19.58
CA ALA A 437 5.50 2.08 18.44
C ALA A 437 6.47 2.84 17.50
N ALA A 438 6.32 4.16 17.35
CA ALA A 438 7.26 4.96 16.56
C ALA A 438 8.67 4.96 17.19
N GLN A 439 8.80 4.98 18.53
CA GLN A 439 10.07 4.85 19.19
C GLN A 439 10.67 3.45 18.97
N ILE A 440 9.84 2.40 19.03
CA ILE A 440 10.29 1.02 18.73
C ILE A 440 10.83 0.92 17.32
N ILE A 441 10.15 1.50 16.32
CA ILE A 441 10.64 1.54 14.93
C ILE A 441 11.97 2.31 14.84
N ALA A 442 12.06 3.47 15.49
CA ALA A 442 13.28 4.27 15.46
C ALA A 442 14.47 3.48 16.04
N ASP A 443 14.28 2.83 17.18
CA ASP A 443 15.30 2.02 17.85
C ASP A 443 15.66 0.76 17.03
N ALA A 444 14.65 0.07 16.49
CA ALA A 444 14.83 -1.17 15.73
C ALA A 444 15.57 -0.95 14.39
N LEU A 445 15.30 0.16 13.71
CA LEU A 445 15.86 0.45 12.38
C LEU A 445 17.03 1.44 12.42
N ASP A 446 17.42 1.91 13.60
CA ASP A 446 18.42 2.97 13.80
C ASP A 446 18.16 4.19 12.87
N THR A 447 16.91 4.56 12.72
CA THR A 447 16.46 5.60 11.78
C THR A 447 15.31 6.39 12.39
N PRO A 448 15.27 7.72 12.28
CA PRO A 448 14.15 8.53 12.76
C PRO A 448 12.80 8.04 12.23
N ALA A 449 11.78 8.01 13.09
CA ALA A 449 10.41 7.61 12.77
C ALA A 449 9.44 8.74 13.11
N ALA A 450 8.67 9.21 12.13
CA ALA A 450 7.70 10.27 12.27
C ALA A 450 6.27 9.75 12.22
N VAL A 451 5.37 10.38 12.98
CA VAL A 451 3.91 10.17 12.87
C VAL A 451 3.28 11.53 12.56
N MET A 452 2.47 11.58 11.51
CA MET A 452 1.73 12.77 11.11
C MET A 452 0.30 12.76 11.62
N THR A 453 -0.25 13.94 11.88
CA THR A 453 -1.65 14.11 12.33
C THR A 453 -2.66 13.78 11.23
N THR A 454 -2.28 13.89 9.94
CA THR A 454 -3.12 13.66 8.75
C THR A 454 -3.07 12.23 8.22
N ALA A 455 -2.40 11.32 8.90
CA ALA A 455 -2.24 9.92 8.46
C ALA A 455 -3.55 9.12 8.25
N GLY A 456 -4.72 9.72 8.55
CA GLY A 456 -6.05 9.11 8.39
C GLY A 456 -6.66 9.24 6.99
N GLU A 457 -6.17 10.16 6.13
CA GLU A 457 -6.81 10.45 4.84
C GLU A 457 -6.43 9.45 3.73
N GLY A 458 -5.29 8.81 3.84
CA GLY A 458 -4.87 7.67 3.01
C GLY A 458 -4.65 7.97 1.53
N GLY A 459 -4.79 6.92 0.70
CA GLY A 459 -4.50 6.97 -0.73
C GLY A 459 -5.46 7.86 -1.53
N ALA A 460 -6.70 8.06 -1.08
CA ALA A 460 -7.64 8.98 -1.73
C ALA A 460 -7.13 10.43 -1.70
N TRP A 461 -6.53 10.86 -0.59
CA TRP A 461 -5.84 12.15 -0.51
C TRP A 461 -4.58 12.16 -1.37
N GLY A 462 -3.76 11.10 -1.31
CA GLY A 462 -2.55 10.98 -2.10
C GLY A 462 -2.80 11.12 -3.60
N ILE A 463 -3.85 10.49 -4.15
CA ILE A 463 -4.18 10.64 -5.57
C ILE A 463 -4.80 12.00 -5.89
N ALA A 464 -5.53 12.64 -4.96
CA ALA A 464 -5.96 14.03 -5.13
C ALA A 464 -4.77 15.00 -5.18
N LEU A 465 -3.73 14.75 -4.37
CA LEU A 465 -2.46 15.50 -4.42
C LEU A 465 -1.74 15.30 -5.77
N LEU A 466 -1.71 14.09 -6.32
CA LEU A 466 -1.13 13.84 -7.66
C LEU A 466 -1.92 14.55 -8.76
N ALA A 467 -3.26 14.61 -8.65
CA ALA A 467 -4.10 15.39 -9.55
C ALA A 467 -3.79 16.90 -9.46
N ALA A 468 -3.61 17.42 -8.25
CA ALA A 468 -3.20 18.81 -8.00
C ALA A 468 -1.77 19.07 -8.50
N TYR A 469 -0.82 18.16 -8.27
CA TYR A 469 0.56 18.26 -8.75
C TYR A 469 0.62 18.35 -10.26
N MET A 470 -0.13 17.54 -10.99
CA MET A 470 -0.23 17.61 -12.45
C MET A 470 -0.58 19.02 -12.93
N MET A 471 -1.44 19.74 -12.21
CA MET A 471 -1.91 21.09 -12.58
C MET A 471 -1.04 22.22 -12.05
N THR A 472 -0.36 22.03 -10.92
CA THR A 472 0.32 23.11 -10.17
C THR A 472 1.81 22.86 -9.93
N GLY A 473 2.33 21.72 -10.35
CA GLY A 473 3.74 21.35 -10.12
C GLY A 473 4.75 22.29 -10.79
N ASN A 474 4.37 22.92 -11.93
CA ASN A 474 5.19 23.93 -12.63
C ASN A 474 6.64 23.51 -12.86
N GLY A 475 6.88 22.23 -13.19
CA GLY A 475 8.20 21.67 -13.44
C GLY A 475 9.02 21.35 -12.19
N LYS A 476 8.48 21.53 -10.98
CA LYS A 476 9.12 21.03 -9.75
C LYS A 476 9.07 19.51 -9.72
N LYS A 477 10.08 18.86 -9.13
CA LYS A 477 10.00 17.43 -8.79
C LYS A 477 8.88 17.19 -7.78
N LEU A 478 8.27 16.00 -7.82
CA LEU A 478 7.16 15.64 -6.93
C LEU A 478 7.52 15.86 -5.45
N ALA A 479 8.67 15.38 -5.00
CA ALA A 479 9.13 15.55 -3.63
C ALA A 479 9.27 17.03 -3.21
N ASP A 480 9.83 17.88 -4.09
CA ASP A 480 10.01 19.30 -3.78
C ASP A 480 8.69 20.07 -3.76
N TRP A 481 7.74 19.66 -4.61
CA TRP A 481 6.39 20.22 -4.61
C TRP A 481 5.63 19.84 -3.34
N LEU A 482 5.68 18.56 -2.93
CA LEU A 482 5.08 18.09 -1.68
C LEU A 482 5.65 18.83 -0.47
N ASP A 483 6.98 18.90 -0.34
CA ASP A 483 7.64 19.61 0.76
C ASP A 483 7.23 21.08 0.85
N SER A 484 7.17 21.79 -0.29
CA SER A 484 6.92 23.23 -0.30
C SER A 484 5.44 23.63 -0.31
N THR A 485 4.55 22.75 -0.79
CA THR A 485 3.14 23.11 -1.03
C THR A 485 2.18 22.42 -0.08
N VAL A 486 2.52 21.19 0.37
CA VAL A 486 1.60 20.37 1.16
C VAL A 486 2.08 20.23 2.60
N PHE A 487 3.33 19.84 2.79
CA PHE A 487 3.83 19.40 4.10
C PHE A 487 4.71 20.43 4.84
N GLY A 488 4.98 21.59 4.23
CA GLY A 488 5.89 22.60 4.82
C GLY A 488 5.52 23.05 6.24
N ASP A 489 4.23 23.24 6.50
CA ASP A 489 3.71 23.70 7.79
C ASP A 489 3.03 22.58 8.61
N MET A 490 3.10 21.31 8.15
CA MET A 490 2.46 20.20 8.86
C MET A 490 3.25 19.76 10.08
N GLU A 491 2.54 19.71 11.22
CA GLU A 491 3.11 19.17 12.46
C GLU A 491 3.33 17.66 12.35
N LYS A 492 4.52 17.21 12.71
CA LYS A 492 4.89 15.80 12.84
C LYS A 492 5.58 15.56 14.19
N THR A 493 5.27 14.44 14.82
CA THR A 493 6.00 13.96 15.98
C THR A 493 7.10 13.02 15.49
N VAL A 494 8.36 13.31 15.81
CA VAL A 494 9.51 12.50 15.40
C VAL A 494 10.12 11.83 16.61
N SER A 495 10.27 10.50 16.56
CA SER A 495 11.07 9.70 17.49
C SER A 495 12.44 9.49 16.87
N TYR A 496 13.49 9.74 17.64
CA TYR A 496 14.87 9.48 17.26
C TYR A 496 15.36 8.20 17.92
N PRO A 497 16.29 7.46 17.29
CA PRO A 497 16.89 6.27 17.92
C PRO A 497 17.54 6.61 19.25
N GLU A 498 17.24 5.82 20.30
CA GLU A 498 17.84 5.94 21.63
C GLU A 498 18.81 4.77 21.86
N GLU A 499 20.02 5.04 22.35
CA GLU A 499 21.08 4.03 22.55
C GLU A 499 20.57 2.82 23.36
N LYS A 500 19.93 3.08 24.50
CA LYS A 500 19.36 2.03 25.36
C LYS A 500 18.27 1.22 24.66
N GLY A 501 17.43 1.86 23.84
CA GLY A 501 16.38 1.20 23.06
C GLY A 501 16.97 0.31 21.98
N ARG A 502 17.95 0.80 21.22
CA ARG A 502 18.67 0.04 20.19
C ARG A 502 19.34 -1.20 20.76
N GLU A 503 20.18 -1.04 21.82
CA GLU A 503 20.85 -2.17 22.46
C GLU A 503 19.85 -3.22 22.99
N GLY A 504 18.72 -2.78 23.54
CA GLY A 504 17.67 -3.68 24.01
C GLY A 504 17.02 -4.43 22.86
N TYR A 505 16.68 -3.72 21.78
CA TYR A 505 16.08 -4.35 20.60
C TYR A 505 17.06 -5.30 19.88
N GLU A 506 18.35 -4.98 19.79
CA GLU A 506 19.38 -5.88 19.25
C GLU A 506 19.46 -7.20 20.02
N LYS A 507 19.43 -7.16 21.34
CA LYS A 507 19.38 -8.39 22.16
C LYS A 507 18.11 -9.19 21.90
N TYR A 508 16.95 -8.51 21.80
CA TYR A 508 15.69 -9.15 21.51
C TYR A 508 15.69 -9.81 20.13
N ILE A 509 16.08 -9.09 19.05
CA ILE A 509 16.04 -9.64 17.69
C ILE A 509 17.05 -10.78 17.48
N ALA A 510 18.18 -10.77 18.19
CA ALA A 510 19.11 -11.89 18.19
C ALA A 510 18.48 -13.16 18.79
N ALA A 511 17.75 -13.01 19.90
CA ALA A 511 16.99 -14.11 20.51
C ALA A 511 15.82 -14.56 19.64
N PHE A 512 15.11 -13.62 19.00
CA PHE A 512 14.02 -13.86 18.06
C PHE A 512 14.50 -14.71 16.87
N ARG A 513 15.59 -14.34 16.21
CA ARG A 513 16.19 -15.12 15.11
C ARG A 513 16.57 -16.53 15.54
N LYS A 514 17.18 -16.68 16.71
CA LYS A 514 17.55 -18.00 17.25
C LYS A 514 16.33 -18.89 17.46
N GLY A 515 15.22 -18.32 17.94
CA GLY A 515 14.00 -19.08 18.21
C GLY A 515 13.24 -19.48 16.95
N LEU A 516 13.42 -18.80 15.80
CA LEU A 516 12.79 -19.17 14.52
C LEU A 516 13.12 -20.60 14.07
N ALA A 517 14.28 -21.13 14.47
CA ALA A 517 14.65 -22.52 14.18
C ALA A 517 13.66 -23.57 14.73
N MET A 518 12.76 -23.16 15.65
CA MET A 518 11.69 -24.04 16.15
C MET A 518 10.51 -24.15 15.20
N TYR A 519 10.34 -23.23 14.25
CA TYR A 519 9.26 -23.24 13.25
C TYR A 519 9.56 -24.13 12.03
N GLY A 520 10.78 -24.59 11.83
CA GLY A 520 11.21 -25.35 10.67
C GLY A 520 11.39 -26.84 10.91
N LYS A 521 10.83 -27.41 11.98
CA LYS A 521 11.01 -28.82 12.34
C LYS A 521 9.65 -29.46 12.61
N GLU A 522 8.96 -29.88 11.57
CA GLU A 522 8.04 -31.02 11.62
C GLU A 522 8.71 -32.25 11.01
#